data_685d1afd402d6d383e541ae621afc701
#
_entry.id   685d1afd402d6d383e541ae621afc701
#
_cell.length_a   1.000
_cell.length_b   1.000
_cell.length_c   1.000
_cell.angle_alpha   90.00
_cell.angle_beta   90.00
_cell.angle_gamma   90.00
#
_symmetry.space_group_name_H-M   'P 1'
#
loop_
_entity.id
_entity.type
_entity.pdbx_description
1 polymer ?
#
loop_
_entity_poly.entity_id
_entity_poly.type
_entity_poly.pdbx_seq_one_letter_code
_entity_poly.pdbx_strand_id
1 'polypeptide(L)'
;SSYNLKKITKSLKQEQNKFNISLCGGDTVYSNKLSFTITSIGFSKKIILRNNAKLNDDIYITGNLGDSFAGLSILKKKIKVNNSLFKYFENKYYLPNIHLALSNKLLTFANTSMDISDGLISDLEKLINKQKLSFKLNLDNIPISKNLK
;
A
#
# COMPACT_ATOMS: atom_id res chain seq x y z
N SER A 1 -11.76 7.39 25.41
CA SER A 1 -11.98 6.60 26.61
C SER A 1 -10.84 5.60 26.80
N SER A 2 -10.59 5.18 28.02
CA SER A 2 -9.55 4.18 28.41
C SER A 2 -9.71 2.85 27.62
N TYR A 3 -10.91 2.45 27.26
CA TYR A 3 -11.21 1.29 26.42
C TYR A 3 -10.62 1.40 25.00
N ASN A 4 -10.73 2.57 24.38
CA ASN A 4 -10.17 2.77 23.04
C ASN A 4 -8.64 2.75 23.08
N LEU A 5 -8.03 3.36 24.08
CA LEU A 5 -6.58 3.33 24.26
C LEU A 5 -6.05 1.90 24.41
N LYS A 6 -6.72 1.04 25.22
CA LYS A 6 -6.36 -0.38 25.35
C LYS A 6 -6.43 -1.13 24.04
N LYS A 7 -7.44 -0.86 23.19
CA LYS A 7 -7.53 -1.48 21.86
C LYS A 7 -6.41 -1.02 20.94
N ILE A 8 -6.10 0.27 20.93
CA ILE A 8 -5.05 0.86 20.10
C ILE A 8 -3.68 0.26 20.50
N THR A 9 -3.36 0.27 21.79
CA THR A 9 -2.07 -0.26 22.27
C THR A 9 -1.93 -1.76 21.98
N LYS A 10 -3.01 -2.53 22.11
CA LYS A 10 -3.02 -3.95 21.75
C LYS A 10 -2.75 -4.15 20.26
N SER A 11 -3.40 -3.38 19.39
CA SER A 11 -3.19 -3.45 17.94
C SER A 11 -1.77 -3.06 17.56
N LEU A 12 -1.24 -1.97 18.11
CA LEU A 12 0.14 -1.55 17.88
C LEU A 12 1.13 -2.65 18.29
N LYS A 13 0.92 -3.29 19.44
CA LYS A 13 1.76 -4.40 19.89
C LYS A 13 1.69 -5.62 18.95
N GLN A 14 0.53 -5.91 18.40
CA GLN A 14 0.37 -6.98 17.41
C GLN A 14 1.17 -6.67 16.12
N GLU A 15 1.07 -5.44 15.62
CA GLU A 15 1.82 -5.01 14.43
C GLU A 15 3.34 -4.99 14.68
N GLN A 16 3.80 -4.55 15.86
CA GLN A 16 5.20 -4.63 16.25
C GLN A 16 5.74 -6.06 16.14
N ASN A 17 5.01 -7.02 16.71
CA ASN A 17 5.42 -8.43 16.69
C ASN A 17 5.37 -9.01 15.26
N LYS A 18 4.33 -8.66 14.49
CA LYS A 18 4.12 -9.18 13.14
C LYS A 18 5.19 -8.70 12.16
N PHE A 19 5.61 -7.45 12.27
CA PHE A 19 6.52 -6.81 11.32
C PHE A 19 7.93 -6.61 11.88
N ASN A 20 8.20 -7.07 13.09
CA ASN A 20 9.48 -6.88 13.78
C ASN A 20 9.93 -5.40 13.80
N ILE A 21 9.00 -4.53 14.17
CA ILE A 21 9.23 -3.08 14.33
C ILE A 21 9.13 -2.70 15.79
N SER A 22 9.75 -1.58 16.18
CA SER A 22 9.72 -1.07 17.54
C SER A 22 9.00 0.26 17.62
N LEU A 23 8.09 0.40 18.57
CA LEU A 23 7.50 1.68 18.94
C LEU A 23 8.46 2.41 19.90
N CYS A 24 9.09 3.47 19.40
CA CYS A 24 10.15 4.17 20.15
C CYS A 24 9.63 5.32 20.99
N GLY A 25 8.38 5.72 20.83
CA GLY A 25 7.81 6.85 21.56
C GLY A 25 6.40 7.16 21.10
N GLY A 26 5.83 8.21 21.66
CA GLY A 26 4.53 8.72 21.30
C GLY A 26 4.03 9.69 22.36
N ASP A 27 3.03 10.48 21.99
CA ASP A 27 2.33 11.38 22.87
C ASP A 27 0.83 11.27 22.64
N THR A 28 0.05 11.67 23.63
CA THR A 28 -1.41 11.67 23.59
C THR A 28 -1.92 13.00 24.09
N VAL A 29 -2.58 13.73 23.20
CA VAL A 29 -3.17 15.04 23.52
C VAL A 29 -4.68 14.97 23.46
N TYR A 30 -5.33 15.86 24.21
CA TYR A 30 -6.78 16.01 24.11
C TYR A 30 -7.14 16.68 22.81
N SER A 31 -8.17 16.12 22.12
CA SER A 31 -8.72 16.68 20.88
C SER A 31 -10.18 16.29 20.73
N ASN A 32 -10.95 17.14 20.07
CA ASN A 32 -12.36 16.88 19.73
C ASN A 32 -12.52 15.82 18.63
N LYS A 33 -11.44 15.53 17.90
CA LYS A 33 -11.42 14.50 16.83
C LYS A 33 -10.30 13.50 17.10
N LEU A 34 -10.60 12.23 16.85
CA LEU A 34 -9.57 11.20 16.91
C LEU A 34 -8.66 11.32 15.68
N SER A 35 -7.38 11.52 15.90
CA SER A 35 -6.37 11.55 14.84
C SER A 35 -5.13 10.77 15.28
N PHE A 36 -4.42 10.23 14.31
CA PHE A 36 -3.13 9.56 14.50
C PHE A 36 -2.12 10.15 13.54
N THR A 37 -0.93 10.44 14.07
CA THR A 37 0.24 10.76 13.26
C THR A 37 1.30 9.70 13.54
N ILE A 38 1.81 9.06 12.50
CA ILE A 38 2.83 8.03 12.62
C ILE A 38 4.05 8.48 11.84
N THR A 39 5.19 8.54 12.53
CA THR A 39 6.51 8.74 11.91
C THR A 39 7.24 7.41 11.91
N SER A 40 7.62 6.93 10.72
CA SER A 40 8.38 5.69 10.56
C SER A 40 9.82 6.03 10.18
N ILE A 41 10.77 5.42 10.88
CA ILE A 41 12.19 5.55 10.62
C ILE A 41 12.75 4.17 10.34
N GLY A 42 13.52 4.05 9.26
CA GLY A 42 14.18 2.81 8.88
C GLY A 42 15.61 3.06 8.38
N PHE A 43 16.41 2.03 8.40
CA PHE A 43 17.80 2.07 7.93
C PHE A 43 18.00 1.01 6.86
N SER A 44 18.70 1.35 5.80
CA SER A 44 19.04 0.43 4.73
C SER A 44 20.44 0.73 4.17
N LYS A 45 21.19 -0.31 3.85
CA LYS A 45 22.49 -0.16 3.17
C LYS A 45 22.32 0.22 1.69
N LYS A 46 21.20 -0.10 1.09
CA LYS A 46 20.87 0.20 -0.31
C LYS A 46 19.40 0.58 -0.39
N ILE A 47 19.09 1.60 -1.15
CA ILE A 47 17.73 2.06 -1.38
C ILE A 47 17.42 2.02 -2.89
N ILE A 48 16.16 1.77 -3.21
CA ILE A 48 15.66 1.87 -4.58
C ILE A 48 14.97 3.23 -4.69
N LEU A 49 15.46 4.07 -5.58
CA LEU A 49 14.95 5.41 -5.78
C LEU A 49 13.88 5.43 -6.87
N ARG A 50 12.99 6.41 -6.82
CA ARG A 50 12.18 6.83 -7.97
C ARG A 50 13.08 7.49 -9.02
N ASN A 51 12.60 7.61 -10.25
CA ASN A 51 13.33 8.25 -11.35
C ASN A 51 14.68 7.60 -11.68
N ASN A 52 14.75 6.29 -11.56
CA ASN A 52 15.93 5.50 -11.91
C ASN A 52 15.60 4.34 -12.85
N ALA A 53 14.46 4.42 -13.56
CA ALA A 53 14.10 3.46 -14.58
C ALA A 53 15.07 3.53 -15.77
N LYS A 54 15.29 2.40 -16.43
CA LYS A 54 16.12 2.30 -17.62
C LYS A 54 15.27 1.98 -18.83
N LEU A 55 15.80 2.30 -19.99
CA LEU A 55 15.17 1.92 -21.25
C LEU A 55 15.03 0.38 -21.31
N ASN A 56 13.89 -0.10 -21.75
CA ASN A 56 13.51 -1.52 -21.83
C ASN A 56 13.39 -2.23 -20.47
N ASP A 57 13.22 -1.51 -19.37
CA ASP A 57 12.84 -2.14 -18.11
C ASP A 57 11.42 -2.74 -18.21
N ASP A 58 11.24 -3.94 -17.68
CA ASP A 58 9.93 -4.55 -17.50
C ASP A 58 9.21 -3.95 -16.28
N ILE A 59 7.88 -3.84 -16.37
CA ILE A 59 7.02 -3.34 -15.30
C ILE A 59 6.42 -4.51 -14.56
N TYR A 60 6.70 -4.61 -13.27
CA TYR A 60 6.15 -5.62 -12.37
C TYR A 60 5.20 -4.99 -11.35
N ILE A 61 4.12 -5.67 -11.04
CA ILE A 61 3.12 -5.26 -10.04
C ILE A 61 2.97 -6.39 -9.03
N THR A 62 2.89 -6.04 -7.74
CA THR A 62 2.56 -6.99 -6.68
C THR A 62 1.06 -6.96 -6.39
N GLY A 63 0.43 -8.14 -6.36
CA GLY A 63 -1.01 -8.28 -6.08
C GLY A 63 -1.91 -7.90 -7.24
N ASN A 64 -3.17 -7.60 -6.95
CA ASN A 64 -4.20 -7.24 -7.93
C ASN A 64 -4.57 -5.77 -7.77
N LEU A 65 -4.91 -5.14 -8.89
CA LEU A 65 -5.35 -3.75 -8.93
C LEU A 65 -6.88 -3.63 -8.85
N GLY A 66 -7.34 -2.50 -8.32
CA GLY A 66 -8.75 -2.11 -8.30
C GLY A 66 -9.53 -2.59 -7.07
N ASP A 67 -9.11 -3.66 -6.37
CA ASP A 67 -9.84 -4.20 -5.22
C ASP A 67 -10.02 -3.17 -4.09
N SER A 68 -9.00 -2.38 -3.79
CA SER A 68 -9.07 -1.35 -2.74
C SER A 68 -10.01 -0.21 -3.14
N PHE A 69 -10.00 0.19 -4.42
CA PHE A 69 -10.94 1.18 -4.94
C PHE A 69 -12.39 0.69 -4.90
N ALA A 70 -12.63 -0.59 -5.25
CA ALA A 70 -13.94 -1.22 -5.10
C ALA A 70 -14.39 -1.20 -3.63
N GLY A 71 -13.50 -1.53 -2.69
CA GLY A 71 -13.77 -1.46 -1.25
C GLY A 71 -14.18 -0.06 -0.80
N LEU A 72 -13.45 0.96 -1.19
CA LEU A 72 -13.81 2.36 -0.90
C LEU A 72 -15.16 2.75 -1.50
N SER A 73 -15.44 2.32 -2.73
CA SER A 73 -16.71 2.61 -3.42
C SER A 73 -17.91 1.95 -2.73
N ILE A 74 -17.73 0.73 -2.24
CA ILE A 74 -18.74 0.01 -1.46
C ILE A 74 -18.96 0.68 -0.10
N LEU A 75 -17.91 1.03 0.61
CA LEU A 75 -17.98 1.74 1.91
C LEU A 75 -18.68 3.12 1.76
N LYS A 76 -18.45 3.80 0.66
CA LYS A 76 -19.16 5.05 0.31
C LYS A 76 -20.58 4.82 -0.25
N LYS A 77 -21.08 3.57 -0.23
CA LYS A 77 -22.41 3.18 -0.74
C LYS A 77 -22.65 3.51 -2.21
N LYS A 78 -21.58 3.66 -3.00
CA LYS A 78 -21.68 3.89 -4.46
C LYS A 78 -21.95 2.61 -5.23
N ILE A 79 -21.54 1.47 -4.69
CA ILE A 79 -21.73 0.13 -5.27
C ILE A 79 -22.35 -0.77 -4.21
N LYS A 80 -23.33 -1.59 -4.59
CA LYS A 80 -23.94 -2.60 -3.73
C LYS A 80 -23.46 -3.98 -4.17
N VAL A 81 -23.06 -4.80 -3.23
CA VAL A 81 -22.60 -6.18 -3.43
C VAL A 81 -23.17 -7.08 -2.35
N ASN A 82 -23.08 -8.40 -2.51
CA ASN A 82 -23.43 -9.35 -1.47
C ASN A 82 -22.42 -9.30 -0.29
N ASN A 83 -22.79 -9.92 0.84
CA ASN A 83 -22.01 -9.87 2.08
C ASN A 83 -20.60 -10.48 1.93
N SER A 84 -20.42 -11.49 1.09
CA SER A 84 -19.13 -12.12 0.87
C SER A 84 -18.16 -11.18 0.16
N LEU A 85 -18.61 -10.57 -0.93
CA LEU A 85 -17.84 -9.57 -1.67
C LEU A 85 -17.59 -8.30 -0.86
N PHE A 86 -18.59 -7.89 -0.04
CA PHE A 86 -18.42 -6.77 0.88
C PHE A 86 -17.21 -6.99 1.80
N LYS A 87 -17.17 -8.12 2.53
CA LYS A 87 -16.06 -8.45 3.43
C LYS A 87 -14.72 -8.53 2.70
N TYR A 88 -14.71 -9.12 1.50
CA TYR A 88 -13.49 -9.24 0.71
C TYR A 88 -12.91 -7.86 0.35
N PHE A 89 -13.71 -6.97 -0.25
CA PHE A 89 -13.25 -5.67 -0.69
C PHE A 89 -13.00 -4.70 0.48
N GLU A 90 -13.80 -4.78 1.55
CA GLU A 90 -13.56 -4.03 2.78
C GLU A 90 -12.18 -4.36 3.37
N ASN A 91 -11.84 -5.64 3.45
CA ASN A 91 -10.52 -6.08 3.91
C ASN A 91 -9.40 -5.59 2.98
N LYS A 92 -9.60 -5.58 1.66
CA LYS A 92 -8.60 -5.06 0.72
C LYS A 92 -8.35 -3.57 0.88
N TYR A 93 -9.35 -2.83 1.31
CA TYR A 93 -9.23 -1.39 1.58
C TYR A 93 -8.54 -1.11 2.91
N TYR A 94 -8.97 -1.76 4.00
CA TYR A 94 -8.45 -1.48 5.35
C TYR A 94 -7.15 -2.21 5.70
N LEU A 95 -6.93 -3.37 5.10
CA LEU A 95 -5.81 -4.27 5.43
C LEU A 95 -5.05 -4.67 4.16
N PRO A 96 -4.37 -3.73 3.49
CA PRO A 96 -3.59 -4.06 2.31
C PRO A 96 -2.46 -5.05 2.64
N ASN A 97 -2.15 -5.94 1.70
CA ASN A 97 -1.05 -6.87 1.86
C ASN A 97 0.29 -6.12 1.82
N ILE A 98 1.09 -6.32 2.84
CA ILE A 98 2.46 -5.80 2.90
C ILE A 98 3.42 -6.89 2.42
N HIS A 99 4.08 -6.66 1.30
CA HIS A 99 5.00 -7.61 0.67
C HIS A 99 6.43 -7.51 1.24
N LEU A 100 6.56 -7.58 2.57
CA LEU A 100 7.83 -7.39 3.26
C LEU A 100 8.93 -8.36 2.80
N ALA A 101 8.57 -9.62 2.57
CA ALA A 101 9.51 -10.63 2.09
C ALA A 101 10.11 -10.32 0.70
N LEU A 102 9.45 -9.47 -0.09
CA LEU A 102 9.92 -9.06 -1.40
C LEU A 102 10.98 -7.95 -1.31
N SER A 103 10.99 -7.15 -0.25
CA SER A 103 11.82 -5.94 -0.13
C SER A 103 13.31 -6.23 -0.38
N ASN A 104 13.86 -7.29 0.21
CA ASN A 104 15.25 -7.67 0.02
C ASN A 104 15.52 -8.16 -1.41
N LYS A 105 14.55 -8.85 -2.03
CA LYS A 105 14.69 -9.33 -3.41
C LYS A 105 14.66 -8.18 -4.41
N LEU A 106 13.82 -7.16 -4.19
CA LEU A 106 13.80 -5.98 -5.06
C LEU A 106 15.17 -5.33 -5.18
N LEU A 107 15.96 -5.30 -4.12
CA LEU A 107 17.30 -4.72 -4.11
C LEU A 107 18.27 -5.43 -5.09
N THR A 108 17.97 -6.63 -5.54
CA THR A 108 18.84 -7.40 -6.45
C THR A 108 18.57 -7.15 -7.93
N PHE A 109 17.35 -6.73 -8.30
CA PHE A 109 16.98 -6.59 -9.71
C PHE A 109 16.24 -5.28 -10.06
N ALA A 110 15.55 -4.65 -9.11
CA ALA A 110 14.74 -3.48 -9.44
C ALA A 110 15.62 -2.22 -9.61
N ASN A 111 15.46 -1.53 -10.72
CA ASN A 111 16.10 -0.24 -10.97
C ASN A 111 15.38 0.90 -10.25
N THR A 112 14.04 0.83 -10.21
CA THR A 112 13.18 1.82 -9.56
C THR A 112 11.97 1.13 -8.95
N SER A 113 11.34 1.74 -7.95
CA SER A 113 10.16 1.18 -7.29
C SER A 113 9.36 2.26 -6.56
N MET A 114 8.06 2.09 -6.50
CA MET A 114 7.16 2.85 -5.63
C MET A 114 5.89 2.04 -5.33
N ASP A 115 5.11 2.48 -4.36
CA ASP A 115 3.77 1.99 -4.10
C ASP A 115 2.76 2.51 -5.14
N ILE A 116 1.64 1.80 -5.27
CA ILE A 116 0.48 2.25 -6.07
C ILE A 116 -0.58 2.78 -5.10
N SER A 117 -0.75 4.09 -5.06
CA SER A 117 -1.70 4.78 -4.18
C SER A 117 -2.78 5.54 -4.94
N ASP A 118 -2.43 6.23 -6.02
CA ASP A 118 -3.35 7.06 -6.80
C ASP A 118 -3.83 6.34 -8.08
N GLY A 119 -3.22 5.21 -8.40
CA GLY A 119 -3.55 4.37 -9.54
C GLY A 119 -2.36 4.12 -10.45
N LEU A 120 -2.42 2.99 -11.18
CA LEU A 120 -1.29 2.48 -11.96
C LEU A 120 -0.69 3.53 -12.89
N ILE A 121 -1.51 4.21 -13.69
CA ILE A 121 -1.01 5.18 -14.69
C ILE A 121 -0.37 6.38 -14.00
N SER A 122 -1.10 6.99 -13.05
CA SER A 122 -0.61 8.16 -12.32
C SER A 122 0.69 7.88 -11.57
N ASP A 123 0.80 6.71 -10.97
CA ASP A 123 1.98 6.36 -10.19
C ASP A 123 3.16 5.94 -11.08
N LEU A 124 2.91 5.33 -12.25
CA LEU A 124 3.95 5.13 -13.25
C LEU A 124 4.51 6.45 -13.81
N GLU A 125 3.65 7.43 -14.07
CA GLU A 125 4.09 8.77 -14.48
C GLU A 125 4.98 9.41 -13.41
N LYS A 126 4.62 9.27 -12.14
CA LYS A 126 5.45 9.75 -11.02
C LYS A 126 6.74 8.95 -10.88
N LEU A 127 6.70 7.65 -11.16
CA LEU A 127 7.87 6.78 -11.04
C LEU A 127 8.98 7.16 -12.02
N ILE A 128 8.60 7.58 -13.24
CA ILE A 128 9.53 8.00 -14.28
C ILE A 128 9.60 9.54 -14.45
N ASN A 129 8.99 10.30 -13.54
CA ASN A 129 8.99 11.75 -13.57
C ASN A 129 10.43 12.28 -13.66
N LYS A 130 10.64 13.34 -14.45
CA LYS A 130 11.95 13.92 -14.76
C LYS A 130 12.88 13.05 -15.62
N GLN A 131 12.43 11.88 -16.07
CA GLN A 131 13.15 11.08 -17.06
C GLN A 131 12.51 11.25 -18.44
N LYS A 132 13.31 11.22 -19.48
CA LYS A 132 12.82 11.24 -20.88
C LYS A 132 12.42 9.82 -21.31
N LEU A 133 11.52 9.21 -20.54
CA LEU A 133 11.02 7.86 -20.75
C LEU A 133 9.50 7.89 -20.88
N SER A 134 8.95 6.91 -21.59
CA SER A 134 7.54 6.58 -21.63
C SER A 134 7.36 5.10 -21.28
N PHE A 135 6.12 4.70 -20.98
CA PHE A 135 5.79 3.29 -20.73
C PHE A 135 4.70 2.82 -21.69
N LYS A 136 4.72 1.54 -22.00
CA LYS A 136 3.69 0.84 -22.76
C LYS A 136 3.09 -0.25 -21.89
N LEU A 137 1.78 -0.22 -21.69
CA LEU A 137 1.03 -1.23 -20.95
C LEU A 137 0.15 -2.05 -21.89
N ASN A 138 0.16 -3.35 -21.71
CA ASN A 138 -0.88 -4.21 -22.26
C ASN A 138 -1.96 -4.38 -21.19
N LEU A 139 -3.18 -3.94 -21.50
CA LEU A 139 -4.30 -3.97 -20.55
C LEU A 139 -4.69 -5.40 -20.15
N ASP A 140 -4.50 -6.36 -21.02
CA ASP A 140 -4.79 -7.77 -20.74
C ASP A 140 -3.86 -8.37 -19.69
N ASN A 141 -2.68 -7.78 -19.51
CA ASN A 141 -1.68 -8.22 -18.55
C ASN A 141 -1.85 -7.55 -17.16
N ILE A 142 -2.79 -6.60 -17.03
CA ILE A 142 -3.04 -5.95 -15.74
C ILE A 142 -3.69 -6.96 -14.77
N PRO A 143 -3.08 -7.23 -13.61
CA PRO A 143 -3.62 -8.21 -12.69
C PRO A 143 -4.88 -7.68 -12.00
N ILE A 144 -6.02 -8.32 -12.26
CA ILE A 144 -7.33 -8.03 -11.67
C ILE A 144 -7.81 -9.28 -10.92
N SER A 145 -8.35 -9.11 -9.73
CA SER A 145 -8.87 -10.24 -8.95
C SER A 145 -10.10 -10.88 -9.62
N LYS A 146 -10.34 -12.17 -9.33
CA LYS A 146 -11.57 -12.87 -9.78
C LYS A 146 -12.85 -12.22 -9.22
N ASN A 147 -12.75 -11.58 -8.06
CA ASN A 147 -13.89 -10.93 -7.41
C ASN A 147 -14.21 -9.55 -8.03
N LEU A 148 -13.29 -8.98 -8.79
CA LEU A 148 -13.47 -7.70 -9.46
C LEU A 148 -13.93 -7.89 -10.93
N LYS A 149 -13.67 -9.06 -11.52
CA LYS A 149 -14.19 -9.49 -12.84
C LYS A 149 -15.66 -9.87 -12.74
#